data_91e1abf929ae983efe6915b727fcaff1
#
_entry.id   91e1abf929ae983efe6915b727fcaff1
#
_cell.length_a   1.000
_cell.length_b   1.000
_cell.length_c   1.000
_cell.angle_alpha   90.00
_cell.angle_beta   90.00
_cell.angle_gamma   90.00
#
_symmetry.space_group_name_H-M   'P 1'
#
loop_
_entity.id
_entity.type
_entity.pdbx_description
1 polymer ?
#
loop_
_entity_poly.entity_id
_entity_poly.type
_entity_poly.pdbx_seq_one_letter_code
_entity_poly.pdbx_strand_id
1 'polypeptide(L)'
;MLQAEGLGLMVWSPLAGGFLSGKYSDGSTANDGRRTSFDFPPVDLARGDAAIAVMREIASAKTCTVAQVALAWLLHQPVVTSVIVGAKRIDQLQDNIRSTEVALTAEDLAALDRVTKLPAEYPGWMLERQSQYRATFASQRG
;
A
#
# COMPACT_ATOMS: atom_id res chain seq x y z
N MET A 1 -5.78 -5.81 -15.98
CA MET A 1 -5.58 -7.23 -16.31
C MET A 1 -6.31 -8.13 -15.32
N LEU A 2 -5.88 -8.28 -14.05
CA LEU A 2 -6.52 -9.21 -13.10
C LEU A 2 -8.04 -9.05 -12.98
N GLN A 3 -8.54 -7.83 -12.80
CA GLN A 3 -9.98 -7.57 -12.75
C GLN A 3 -10.72 -7.95 -14.04
N ALA A 4 -10.13 -7.69 -15.21
CA ALA A 4 -10.75 -8.00 -16.49
C ALA A 4 -10.85 -9.51 -16.74
N GLU A 5 -9.93 -10.28 -16.16
CA GLU A 5 -9.88 -11.74 -16.27
C GLU A 5 -10.54 -12.46 -15.09
N GLY A 6 -11.10 -11.72 -14.13
CA GLY A 6 -11.73 -12.31 -12.94
C GLY A 6 -10.75 -13.03 -12.00
N LEU A 7 -9.47 -12.64 -12.02
CA LEU A 7 -8.42 -13.25 -11.22
C LEU A 7 -8.23 -12.49 -9.91
N GLY A 8 -8.05 -13.23 -8.82
CA GLY A 8 -7.67 -12.67 -7.53
C GLY A 8 -6.15 -12.58 -7.37
N LEU A 9 -5.70 -11.70 -6.47
CA LEU A 9 -4.29 -11.49 -6.14
C LEU A 9 -4.00 -11.93 -4.71
N MET A 10 -2.99 -12.79 -4.53
CA MET A 10 -2.39 -13.06 -3.23
C MET A 10 -1.12 -12.23 -3.09
N VAL A 11 -1.09 -11.33 -2.09
CA VAL A 11 0.04 -10.41 -1.90
C VAL A 11 1.08 -11.03 -0.97
N TRP A 12 2.30 -11.19 -1.46
CA TRP A 12 3.44 -11.64 -0.68
C TRP A 12 4.29 -10.44 -0.21
N SER A 13 4.91 -10.57 0.98
CA SER A 13 5.74 -9.53 1.60
C SER A 13 5.04 -8.16 1.76
N PRO A 14 3.80 -8.13 2.30
CA PRO A 14 2.94 -6.96 2.30
C PRO A 14 3.50 -5.75 3.06
N LEU A 15 4.42 -5.99 4.01
CA LEU A 15 5.08 -4.95 4.80
C LEU A 15 6.52 -4.65 4.33
N ALA A 16 6.92 -5.09 3.13
CA ALA A 16 8.26 -4.87 2.58
C ALA A 16 9.37 -5.25 3.59
N GLY A 17 9.34 -6.49 4.10
CA GLY A 17 10.30 -6.95 5.11
C GLY A 17 10.16 -6.25 6.48
N GLY A 18 9.02 -5.63 6.73
CA GLY A 18 8.72 -4.86 7.95
C GLY A 18 9.00 -3.35 7.81
N PHE A 19 9.44 -2.87 6.65
CA PHE A 19 9.66 -1.43 6.42
C PHE A 19 8.39 -0.61 6.67
N LEU A 20 7.25 -1.05 6.12
CA LEU A 20 5.96 -0.38 6.25
C LEU A 20 5.31 -0.52 7.65
N SER A 21 5.98 -1.12 8.62
CA SER A 21 5.57 -1.02 10.03
C SER A 21 5.99 0.31 10.69
N GLY A 22 6.79 1.12 10.00
CA GLY A 22 7.30 2.40 10.48
C GLY A 22 8.46 2.30 11.48
N LYS A 23 8.95 1.10 11.81
CA LYS A 23 10.01 0.91 12.82
C LYS A 23 11.43 1.29 12.34
N TYR A 24 11.61 1.51 11.05
CA TYR A 24 12.89 1.89 10.44
C TYR A 24 12.95 3.37 10.04
N SER A 25 11.85 4.09 10.08
CA SER A 25 11.81 5.53 9.87
C SER A 25 12.19 6.24 11.17
N ASP A 26 12.77 7.42 11.10
CA ASP A 26 13.29 8.24 12.20
C ASP A 26 14.74 7.92 12.64
N GLY A 27 15.56 7.31 11.76
CA GLY A 27 16.96 7.00 12.08
C GLY A 27 17.12 5.94 13.18
N SER A 28 16.03 5.32 13.65
CA SER A 28 16.10 4.23 14.58
C SER A 28 16.62 2.99 13.85
N THR A 29 17.84 2.58 14.16
CA THR A 29 18.31 1.24 13.84
C THR A 29 17.53 0.26 14.70
N ALA A 30 16.39 -0.21 14.20
CA ALA A 30 15.72 -1.34 14.82
C ALA A 30 16.65 -2.55 14.68
N ASN A 31 17.47 -2.80 15.71
CA ASN A 31 18.47 -3.87 15.74
C ASN A 31 17.88 -5.30 15.60
N ASP A 32 16.55 -5.42 15.58
CA ASP A 32 15.83 -6.70 15.57
C ASP A 32 14.89 -6.87 14.35
N GLY A 33 15.18 -6.24 13.24
CA GLY A 33 14.35 -6.33 12.04
C GLY A 33 14.91 -7.29 10.98
N ARG A 34 14.05 -7.94 10.20
CA ARG A 34 14.46 -8.77 9.06
C ARG A 34 15.38 -8.02 8.09
N ARG A 35 15.14 -6.71 7.89
CA ARG A 35 15.93 -5.88 6.98
C ARG A 35 17.36 -5.61 7.45
N THR A 36 17.66 -5.76 8.73
CA THR A 36 19.03 -5.61 9.24
C THR A 36 19.93 -6.77 8.81
N SER A 37 19.37 -7.97 8.60
CA SER A 37 20.08 -9.15 8.14
C SER A 37 19.89 -9.45 6.66
N PHE A 38 18.80 -8.98 6.06
CA PHE A 38 18.44 -9.20 4.67
C PHE A 38 17.60 -8.04 4.12
N ASP A 39 18.29 -7.12 3.43
CA ASP A 39 17.67 -5.92 2.85
C ASP A 39 16.90 -6.23 1.56
N PHE A 40 15.74 -6.85 1.72
CA PHE A 40 14.85 -7.21 0.64
C PHE A 40 13.37 -7.08 1.07
N PRO A 41 12.47 -6.62 0.20
CA PRO A 41 12.70 -6.10 -1.16
C PRO A 41 13.39 -4.72 -1.15
N PRO A 42 14.00 -4.28 -2.28
CA PRO A 42 14.48 -2.91 -2.41
C PRO A 42 13.30 -1.94 -2.28
N VAL A 43 13.52 -0.83 -1.57
CA VAL A 43 12.49 0.16 -1.27
C VAL A 43 12.96 1.53 -1.74
N ASP A 44 12.09 2.27 -2.43
CA ASP A 44 12.25 3.71 -2.62
C ASP A 44 11.99 4.39 -1.26
N LEU A 45 13.07 4.78 -0.58
CA LEU A 45 13.00 5.32 0.79
C LEU A 45 12.17 6.59 0.85
N ALA A 46 12.34 7.51 -0.11
CA ALA A 46 11.62 8.78 -0.09
C ALA A 46 10.10 8.58 -0.20
N ARG A 47 9.67 7.71 -1.11
CA ARG A 47 8.25 7.35 -1.25
C ARG A 47 7.75 6.53 -0.08
N GLY A 48 8.56 5.61 0.42
CA GLY A 48 8.23 4.78 1.57
C GLY A 48 8.03 5.60 2.84
N ASP A 49 8.91 6.55 3.12
CA ASP A 49 8.81 7.44 4.27
C ASP A 49 7.60 8.37 4.16
N ALA A 50 7.30 8.90 2.97
CA ALA A 50 6.10 9.67 2.72
C ALA A 50 4.82 8.85 2.98
N ALA A 51 4.79 7.60 2.55
CA ALA A 51 3.68 6.69 2.84
C ALA A 51 3.54 6.40 4.34
N ILE A 52 4.65 6.14 5.04
CA ILE A 52 4.66 5.89 6.49
C ILE A 52 4.17 7.12 7.25
N ALA A 53 4.53 8.33 6.83
CA ALA A 53 4.04 9.56 7.47
C ALA A 53 2.51 9.65 7.41
N VAL A 54 1.91 9.44 6.24
CA VAL A 54 0.44 9.41 6.07
C VAL A 54 -0.19 8.27 6.87
N MET A 55 0.42 7.07 6.84
CA MET A 55 -0.08 5.93 7.63
C MET A 55 -0.05 6.19 9.14
N ARG A 56 0.93 6.94 9.66
CA ARG A 56 0.98 7.33 11.08
C ARG A 56 -0.18 8.25 11.46
N GLU A 57 -0.53 9.21 10.62
CA GLU A 57 -1.68 10.09 10.85
C GLU A 57 -2.99 9.29 10.91
N ILE A 58 -3.19 8.39 9.95
CA ILE A 58 -4.36 7.50 9.92
C ILE A 58 -4.37 6.57 11.13
N ALA A 59 -3.23 5.95 11.47
CA ALA A 59 -3.10 5.04 12.60
C ALA A 59 -3.44 5.73 13.93
N SER A 60 -2.96 6.97 14.11
CA SER A 60 -3.28 7.79 15.28
C SER A 60 -4.78 8.09 15.37
N ALA A 61 -5.40 8.52 14.26
CA ALA A 61 -6.82 8.84 14.21
C ALA A 61 -7.72 7.62 14.49
N LYS A 62 -7.28 6.43 14.07
CA LYS A 62 -8.05 5.17 14.20
C LYS A 62 -7.61 4.30 15.39
N THR A 63 -6.66 4.76 16.19
CA THR A 63 -6.13 4.01 17.36
C THR A 63 -5.65 2.60 16.96
N CYS A 64 -4.92 2.51 15.85
CA CYS A 64 -4.34 1.28 15.34
C CYS A 64 -2.84 1.44 15.03
N THR A 65 -2.17 0.38 14.56
CA THR A 65 -0.75 0.44 14.21
C THR A 65 -0.54 0.82 12.74
N VAL A 66 0.64 1.35 12.40
CA VAL A 66 1.04 1.64 11.02
C VAL A 66 1.01 0.38 10.16
N ALA A 67 1.43 -0.76 10.73
CA ALA A 67 1.36 -2.06 10.06
C ALA A 67 -0.08 -2.46 9.72
N GLN A 68 -1.02 -2.22 10.64
CA GLN A 68 -2.44 -2.49 10.41
C GLN A 68 -2.99 -1.61 9.29
N VAL A 69 -2.64 -0.32 9.22
CA VAL A 69 -3.05 0.56 8.12
C VAL A 69 -2.50 0.06 6.78
N ALA A 70 -1.22 -0.34 6.73
CA ALA A 70 -0.61 -0.87 5.51
C ALA A 70 -1.30 -2.15 5.01
N LEU A 71 -1.61 -3.07 5.91
CA LEU A 71 -2.32 -4.31 5.58
C LEU A 71 -3.78 -4.04 5.19
N ALA A 72 -4.48 -3.16 5.91
CA ALA A 72 -5.84 -2.75 5.60
C ALA A 72 -5.94 -2.12 4.22
N TRP A 73 -4.96 -1.27 3.82
CA TRP A 73 -4.93 -0.70 2.48
C TRP A 73 -4.90 -1.77 1.38
N LEU A 74 -4.11 -2.83 1.57
CA LEU A 74 -4.09 -3.97 0.64
C LEU A 74 -5.45 -4.67 0.59
N LEU A 75 -6.07 -4.92 1.75
CA LEU A 75 -7.37 -5.59 1.84
C LEU A 75 -8.52 -4.76 1.22
N HIS A 76 -8.36 -3.44 1.11
CA HIS A 76 -9.33 -2.57 0.42
C HIS A 76 -9.16 -2.58 -1.12
N GLN A 77 -8.11 -3.19 -1.65
CA GLN A 77 -7.92 -3.25 -3.11
C GLN A 77 -8.83 -4.33 -3.72
N PRO A 78 -9.67 -3.99 -4.74
CA PRO A 78 -10.68 -4.92 -5.28
C PRO A 78 -10.13 -6.23 -5.85
N VAL A 79 -8.85 -6.24 -6.24
CA VAL A 79 -8.19 -7.44 -6.81
C VAL A 79 -7.51 -8.31 -5.75
N VAL A 80 -7.33 -7.82 -4.53
CA VAL A 80 -6.65 -8.55 -3.47
C VAL A 80 -7.61 -9.52 -2.81
N THR A 81 -7.35 -10.81 -3.00
CA THR A 81 -8.10 -11.89 -2.38
C THR A 81 -7.55 -12.25 -1.00
N SER A 82 -6.23 -12.19 -0.84
CA SER A 82 -5.56 -12.59 0.39
C SER A 82 -4.20 -11.92 0.53
N VAL A 83 -3.78 -11.72 1.79
CA VAL A 83 -2.47 -11.15 2.14
C VAL A 83 -1.68 -12.17 2.95
N ILE A 84 -0.49 -12.52 2.48
CA ILE A 84 0.39 -13.50 3.12
C ILE A 84 1.26 -12.78 4.15
N VAL A 85 0.97 -12.95 5.43
CA VAL A 85 1.73 -12.37 6.53
C VAL A 85 2.61 -13.40 7.21
N GLY A 86 3.80 -12.97 7.64
CA GLY A 86 4.69 -13.73 8.50
C GLY A 86 4.87 -13.01 9.83
N ALA A 87 4.90 -13.76 10.93
CA ALA A 87 5.17 -13.22 12.25
C ALA A 87 6.15 -14.14 13.01
N LYS A 88 7.09 -13.53 13.76
CA LYS A 88 8.01 -14.27 14.64
C LYS A 88 7.45 -14.46 16.04
N ARG A 89 6.49 -13.61 16.43
CA ARG A 89 5.87 -13.58 17.76
C ARG A 89 4.36 -13.56 17.63
N ILE A 90 3.67 -14.04 18.68
CA ILE A 90 2.22 -14.13 18.70
C ILE A 90 1.55 -12.74 18.70
N ASP A 91 2.16 -11.77 19.41
CA ASP A 91 1.67 -10.40 19.45
C ASP A 91 1.71 -9.73 18.05
N GLN A 92 2.76 -9.99 17.26
CA GLN A 92 2.83 -9.54 15.87
C GLN A 92 1.76 -10.18 14.98
N LEU A 93 1.48 -11.46 15.18
CA LEU A 93 0.41 -12.14 14.44
C LEU A 93 -0.96 -11.56 14.77
N GLN A 94 -1.23 -11.35 16.06
CA GLN A 94 -2.47 -10.75 16.53
C GLN A 94 -2.64 -9.33 16.00
N ASP A 95 -1.55 -8.52 16.01
CA ASP A 95 -1.56 -7.18 15.44
C ASP A 95 -1.88 -7.19 13.94
N ASN A 96 -1.24 -8.08 13.18
CA ASN A 96 -1.51 -8.23 11.76
C ASN A 96 -2.96 -8.67 11.47
N ILE A 97 -3.52 -9.59 12.26
CA ILE A 97 -4.92 -10.04 12.09
C ILE A 97 -5.91 -8.89 12.33
N ARG A 98 -5.66 -8.04 13.32
CA ARG A 98 -6.52 -6.87 13.60
C ARG A 98 -6.60 -5.88 12.44
N SER A 99 -5.70 -5.95 11.45
CA SER A 99 -5.83 -5.15 10.24
C SER A 99 -7.15 -5.35 9.49
N THR A 100 -7.80 -6.51 9.66
CA THR A 100 -9.11 -6.81 9.07
C THR A 100 -10.25 -5.99 9.68
N GLU A 101 -10.03 -5.41 10.85
CA GLU A 101 -10.99 -4.58 11.58
C GLU A 101 -10.82 -3.08 11.26
N VAL A 102 -9.72 -2.70 10.60
CA VAL A 102 -9.42 -1.30 10.26
C VAL A 102 -10.20 -0.86 9.03
N ALA A 103 -11.24 -0.06 9.25
CA ALA A 103 -12.01 0.56 8.18
C ALA A 103 -11.31 1.84 7.70
N LEU A 104 -10.74 1.82 6.49
CA LEU A 104 -10.19 3.01 5.83
C LEU A 104 -11.30 3.75 5.10
N THR A 105 -11.35 5.07 5.28
CA THR A 105 -12.30 5.93 4.54
C THR A 105 -11.80 6.21 3.12
N ALA A 106 -12.66 6.75 2.26
CA ALA A 106 -12.26 7.17 0.92
C ALA A 106 -11.14 8.23 0.96
N GLU A 107 -11.15 9.11 1.97
CA GLU A 107 -10.13 10.14 2.20
C GLU A 107 -8.80 9.51 2.60
N ASP A 108 -8.81 8.49 3.49
CA ASP A 108 -7.62 7.75 3.88
C ASP A 108 -6.98 7.07 2.66
N LEU A 109 -7.78 6.38 1.86
CA LEU A 109 -7.34 5.71 0.64
C LEU A 109 -6.75 6.71 -0.36
N ALA A 110 -7.44 7.84 -0.60
CA ALA A 110 -6.96 8.88 -1.49
C ALA A 110 -5.67 9.55 -1.01
N ALA A 111 -5.49 9.72 0.31
CA ALA A 111 -4.27 10.25 0.90
C ALA A 111 -3.08 9.29 0.67
N LEU A 112 -3.27 7.99 0.89
CA LEU A 112 -2.27 6.96 0.63
C LEU A 112 -1.92 6.86 -0.85
N ASP A 113 -2.92 6.83 -1.74
CA ASP A 113 -2.72 6.75 -3.19
C ASP A 113 -1.91 7.93 -3.71
N ARG A 114 -2.14 9.14 -3.19
CA ARG A 114 -1.43 10.36 -3.60
C ARG A 114 0.08 10.25 -3.37
N VAL A 115 0.51 9.70 -2.23
CA VAL A 115 1.94 9.60 -1.86
C VAL A 115 2.61 8.35 -2.42
N THR A 116 1.82 7.34 -2.81
CA THR A 116 2.34 6.07 -3.35
C THR A 116 2.21 5.97 -4.87
N LYS A 117 1.53 6.93 -5.52
CA LYS A 117 1.32 6.91 -6.98
C LYS A 117 2.64 6.75 -7.73
N LEU A 118 2.70 5.74 -8.58
CA LEU A 118 3.85 5.54 -9.47
C LEU A 118 3.91 6.64 -10.53
N PRO A 119 5.11 7.06 -10.93
CA PRO A 119 5.26 7.94 -12.08
C PRO A 119 4.63 7.29 -13.30
N ALA A 120 4.02 8.10 -14.14
CA ALA A 120 3.43 7.62 -15.38
C ALA A 120 4.52 7.08 -16.31
N GLU A 121 4.48 5.77 -16.60
CA GLU A 121 5.42 5.11 -17.50
C GLU A 121 4.81 4.94 -18.90
N TYR A 122 5.68 4.83 -19.91
CA TYR A 122 5.26 4.48 -21.26
C TYR A 122 4.82 2.99 -21.30
N PRO A 123 3.69 2.64 -21.93
CA PRO A 123 2.76 3.50 -22.69
C PRO A 123 1.62 4.12 -21.86
N GLY A 124 1.58 3.93 -20.56
CA GLY A 124 0.47 4.33 -19.68
C GLY A 124 0.04 5.79 -19.85
N TRP A 125 0.98 6.74 -19.81
CA TRP A 125 0.68 8.15 -19.99
C TRP A 125 0.13 8.48 -21.40
N MET A 126 0.55 7.75 -22.44
CA MET A 126 -0.02 7.89 -23.78
C MET A 126 -1.46 7.41 -23.84
N LEU A 127 -1.76 6.29 -23.19
CA LEU A 127 -3.12 5.73 -23.17
C LEU A 127 -4.08 6.66 -22.42
N GLU A 128 -3.67 7.23 -21.30
CA GLU A 128 -4.45 8.25 -20.59
C GLU A 128 -4.73 9.47 -21.47
N ARG A 129 -3.71 10.00 -22.14
CA ARG A 129 -3.85 11.14 -23.05
C ARG A 129 -4.79 10.83 -24.22
N GLN A 130 -4.66 9.65 -24.82
CA GLN A 130 -5.53 9.24 -25.91
C GLN A 130 -6.98 8.99 -25.47
N SER A 131 -7.20 8.50 -24.26
CA SER A 131 -8.56 8.32 -23.72
C SER A 131 -9.30 9.65 -23.55
N GLN A 132 -8.59 10.71 -23.15
CA GLN A 132 -9.15 12.06 -23.07
C GLN A 132 -9.59 12.58 -24.44
N TYR A 133 -8.81 12.38 -25.49
CA TYR A 133 -9.20 12.73 -26.86
C TYR A 133 -10.44 11.96 -27.31
N ARG A 134 -10.53 10.66 -27.05
CA ARG A 134 -11.69 9.83 -27.42
C ARG A 134 -12.96 10.32 -26.72
N ALA A 135 -12.90 10.66 -25.45
CA ALA A 135 -14.02 11.20 -24.70
C ALA A 135 -14.52 12.53 -25.28
N THR A 136 -13.59 13.42 -25.69
CA THR A 136 -13.92 14.70 -26.34
C THR A 136 -14.61 14.49 -27.70
N PHE A 137 -14.14 13.55 -28.50
CA PHE A 137 -14.78 13.24 -29.80
C PHE A 137 -16.15 12.55 -29.64
N ALA A 138 -16.35 11.73 -28.62
CA ALA A 138 -17.63 11.10 -28.35
C ALA A 138 -18.70 12.14 -27.91
N SER A 139 -18.31 13.14 -27.11
CA SER A 139 -19.20 14.20 -26.66
C SER A 139 -19.60 15.21 -27.76
N GLN A 140 -18.84 15.30 -28.87
CA GLN A 140 -19.13 16.17 -30.01
C GLN A 140 -20.08 15.52 -31.06
N ARG A 141 -20.39 14.23 -30.93
CA ARG A 141 -21.24 13.49 -31.85
C ARG A 141 -22.65 13.18 -31.32
N GLY A 142 -22.97 13.61 -30.14
CA GLY A 142 -24.32 13.58 -29.53
C GLY A 142 -24.94 14.94 -29.55
#